data_b9b410e054ab42a5d8c95d1b173ba4d5
#
_entry.id   b9b410e054ab42a5d8c95d1b173ba4d5
#
_cell.length_a   1.000
_cell.length_b   1.000
_cell.length_c   1.000
_cell.angle_alpha   90.00
_cell.angle_beta   90.00
_cell.angle_gamma   90.00
#
_symmetry.space_group_name_H-M   'P 1'
#
loop_
_entity.id
_entity.type
_entity.pdbx_description
1 polymer ?
#
loop_
_entity_poly.entity_id
_entity_poly.type
_entity_poly.pdbx_seq_one_letter_code
_entity_poly.pdbx_strand_id
1 'polypeptide(L)'
;MNTLVIVLIAAVCLIAAYALYGRWLAKKWGIDSSAKTPAVIRNDGQDYVPTDGWTVFAHQFSSIAGAGPVTGAIQAAAFGWLPVLLWIVLGGIFFGAVTDFGALYASVKNDGKSMGLLIEKYIGRTGRKLFLGFCWLFCLIVIAAFADMVADTFNAYTVTDGVRALAENAQVNGAAGSISLFFILFAVVFGVIQHKVKLTGWKEVVFGLVCTCLLYTSPSPRDTERS
;
A
#
# COMPACT_ATOMS: atom_id res chain seq x y z
N MET A 1 21.50 16.82 -10.32
CA MET A 1 21.21 15.64 -11.16
C MET A 1 19.78 15.74 -11.66
N ASN A 2 19.51 15.31 -12.89
CA ASN A 2 18.15 15.30 -13.44
C ASN A 2 17.33 14.22 -12.70
N THR A 3 16.12 14.55 -12.27
CA THR A 3 15.20 13.64 -11.55
C THR A 3 14.97 12.33 -12.31
N LEU A 4 14.91 12.39 -13.64
CA LEU A 4 14.77 11.22 -14.50
C LEU A 4 15.93 10.23 -14.34
N VAL A 5 17.16 10.74 -14.23
CA VAL A 5 18.36 9.90 -14.03
C VAL A 5 18.32 9.21 -12.68
N ILE A 6 17.86 9.90 -11.63
CA ILE A 6 17.70 9.32 -10.28
C ILE A 6 16.70 8.17 -10.31
N VAL A 7 15.54 8.38 -10.93
CA VAL A 7 14.49 7.36 -11.06
C VAL A 7 14.98 6.16 -11.85
N LEU A 8 15.70 6.37 -12.96
CA LEU A 8 16.27 5.28 -13.76
C LEU A 8 17.30 4.46 -12.98
N ILE A 9 18.20 5.12 -12.24
CA ILE A 9 19.18 4.42 -11.40
C ILE A 9 18.47 3.60 -10.32
N ALA A 10 17.49 4.17 -9.64
CA ALA A 10 16.72 3.46 -8.62
C ALA A 10 15.99 2.25 -9.22
N ALA A 11 15.35 2.41 -10.39
CA ALA A 11 14.67 1.32 -11.08
C ALA A 11 15.63 0.19 -11.45
N VAL A 12 16.81 0.51 -12.01
CA VAL A 12 17.85 -0.49 -12.33
C VAL A 12 18.32 -1.22 -11.07
N CYS A 13 18.56 -0.50 -9.96
CA CYS A 13 18.92 -1.12 -8.68
C CYS A 13 17.86 -2.08 -8.16
N LEU A 14 16.57 -1.70 -8.23
CA LEU A 14 15.47 -2.54 -7.78
C LEU A 14 15.30 -3.78 -8.66
N ILE A 15 15.40 -3.63 -9.98
CA ILE A 15 15.33 -4.77 -10.93
C ILE A 15 16.51 -5.72 -10.71
N ALA A 16 17.72 -5.19 -10.54
CA ALA A 16 18.90 -5.99 -10.24
C ALA A 16 18.76 -6.72 -8.90
N ALA A 17 18.27 -6.03 -7.86
CA ALA A 17 18.02 -6.65 -6.56
C ALA A 17 16.97 -7.78 -6.67
N TYR A 18 15.88 -7.58 -7.39
CA TYR A 18 14.89 -8.64 -7.64
C TYR A 18 15.50 -9.84 -8.37
N ALA A 19 16.23 -9.59 -9.45
CA ALA A 19 16.78 -10.65 -10.30
C ALA A 19 17.94 -11.44 -9.65
N LEU A 20 18.79 -10.78 -8.88
CA LEU A 20 19.99 -11.38 -8.27
C LEU A 20 19.73 -11.77 -6.82
N TYR A 21 19.43 -10.77 -5.99
CA TYR A 21 19.29 -10.96 -4.55
C TYR A 21 18.03 -11.74 -4.18
N GLY A 22 16.89 -11.43 -4.80
CA GLY A 22 15.64 -12.14 -4.57
C GLY A 22 15.73 -13.62 -4.96
N ARG A 23 16.35 -13.94 -6.11
CA ARG A 23 16.58 -15.34 -6.53
C ARG A 23 17.55 -16.07 -5.62
N TRP A 24 18.62 -15.40 -5.20
CA TRP A 24 19.57 -15.98 -4.26
C TRP A 24 18.89 -16.30 -2.92
N LEU A 25 18.08 -15.37 -2.43
CA LEU A 25 17.34 -15.55 -1.17
C LEU A 25 16.34 -16.69 -1.27
N ALA A 26 15.57 -16.77 -2.35
CA ALA A 26 14.63 -17.86 -2.62
C ALA A 26 15.33 -19.23 -2.63
N LYS A 27 16.48 -19.30 -3.31
CA LYS A 27 17.31 -20.54 -3.32
C LYS A 27 17.84 -20.89 -1.94
N LYS A 28 18.32 -19.89 -1.19
CA LYS A 28 18.86 -20.08 0.16
C LYS A 28 17.80 -20.56 1.14
N TRP A 29 16.57 -20.10 1.02
CA TRP A 29 15.44 -20.55 1.86
C TRP A 29 14.81 -21.86 1.39
N GLY A 30 15.23 -22.39 0.25
CA GLY A 30 14.73 -23.65 -0.29
C GLY A 30 13.27 -23.54 -0.75
N ILE A 31 12.93 -22.40 -1.40
CA ILE A 31 11.59 -22.19 -1.94
C ILE A 31 11.44 -23.03 -3.21
N ASP A 32 10.47 -23.94 -3.18
CA ASP A 32 10.08 -24.76 -4.32
C ASP A 32 8.87 -24.10 -5.01
N SER A 33 9.09 -23.60 -6.23
CA SER A 33 8.04 -22.99 -7.03
C SER A 33 7.00 -23.97 -7.57
N SER A 34 7.30 -25.28 -7.53
CA SER A 34 6.38 -26.35 -7.95
C SER A 34 5.45 -26.80 -6.81
N ALA A 35 5.78 -26.44 -5.55
CA ALA A 35 4.98 -26.81 -4.41
C ALA A 35 3.60 -26.13 -4.43
N LYS A 36 2.56 -26.94 -4.22
CA LYS A 36 1.19 -26.43 -4.12
C LYS A 36 1.03 -25.60 -2.85
N THR A 37 0.41 -24.44 -2.99
CA THR A 37 0.10 -23.58 -1.83
C THR A 37 -1.04 -24.14 -0.99
N PRO A 38 -1.15 -23.74 0.30
CA PRO A 38 -2.26 -24.15 1.16
C PRO A 38 -3.64 -23.86 0.56
N ALA A 39 -3.80 -22.75 -0.15
CA ALA A 39 -5.05 -22.40 -0.84
C ALA A 39 -5.47 -23.44 -1.90
N VAL A 40 -4.50 -24.10 -2.55
CA VAL A 40 -4.79 -25.15 -3.53
C VAL A 40 -5.03 -26.51 -2.85
N ILE A 41 -4.26 -26.83 -1.77
CA ILE A 41 -4.35 -28.13 -1.10
C ILE A 41 -5.59 -28.22 -0.22
N ARG A 42 -5.97 -27.13 0.43
CA ARG A 42 -7.05 -27.05 1.44
C ARG A 42 -8.25 -26.23 0.93
N ASN A 43 -8.43 -26.14 -0.36
CA ASN A 43 -9.52 -25.34 -0.94
C ASN A 43 -10.87 -25.76 -0.35
N ASP A 44 -11.48 -24.86 0.41
CA ASP A 44 -12.80 -25.01 1.02
C ASP A 44 -13.85 -24.01 0.45
N GLY A 45 -13.39 -23.12 -0.44
CA GLY A 45 -14.22 -22.07 -1.04
C GLY A 45 -14.56 -20.90 -0.12
N GLN A 46 -14.03 -20.87 1.11
CA GLN A 46 -14.25 -19.79 2.09
C GLN A 46 -12.94 -19.22 2.61
N ASP A 47 -12.18 -20.01 3.38
CA ASP A 47 -10.92 -19.57 3.99
C ASP A 47 -9.71 -19.81 3.08
N TYR A 48 -9.77 -20.88 2.29
CA TYR A 48 -8.72 -21.27 1.35
C TYR A 48 -9.26 -21.27 -0.08
N VAL A 49 -9.08 -20.15 -0.77
CA VAL A 49 -9.52 -19.98 -2.16
C VAL A 49 -8.32 -19.71 -3.04
N PRO A 50 -8.04 -20.58 -4.03
CA PRO A 50 -7.03 -20.30 -5.05
C PRO A 50 -7.39 -19.03 -5.81
N THR A 51 -6.50 -18.05 -5.80
CA THR A 51 -6.72 -16.75 -6.41
C THR A 51 -5.71 -16.52 -7.52
N ASP A 52 -6.11 -15.81 -8.57
CA ASP A 52 -5.24 -15.43 -9.67
C ASP A 52 -4.05 -14.58 -9.19
N GLY A 53 -2.87 -14.82 -9.78
CA GLY A 53 -1.62 -14.17 -9.37
C GLY A 53 -1.64 -12.66 -9.49
N TRP A 54 -2.35 -12.10 -10.47
CA TRP A 54 -2.51 -10.66 -10.63
C TRP A 54 -3.36 -10.03 -9.52
N THR A 55 -4.41 -10.71 -9.11
CA THR A 55 -5.27 -10.27 -8.00
C THR A 55 -4.49 -10.29 -6.69
N VAL A 56 -3.69 -11.33 -6.43
CA VAL A 56 -2.82 -11.40 -5.25
C VAL A 56 -1.78 -10.28 -5.25
N PHE A 57 -1.14 -10.04 -6.42
CA PHE A 57 -0.18 -8.95 -6.58
C PHE A 57 -0.82 -7.58 -6.31
N ALA A 58 -1.98 -7.31 -6.93
CA ALA A 58 -2.68 -6.04 -6.76
C ALA A 58 -3.08 -5.80 -5.30
N HIS A 59 -3.57 -6.83 -4.61
CA HIS A 59 -3.93 -6.77 -3.20
C HIS A 59 -2.71 -6.50 -2.31
N GLN A 60 -1.61 -7.20 -2.53
CA GLN A 60 -0.37 -7.01 -1.80
C GLN A 60 0.20 -5.60 -2.03
N PHE A 61 0.22 -5.15 -3.28
CA PHE A 61 0.67 -3.81 -3.64
C PHE A 61 -0.17 -2.73 -2.94
N SER A 62 -1.51 -2.83 -2.98
CA SER A 62 -2.38 -1.85 -2.34
C SER A 62 -2.27 -1.85 -0.80
N SER A 63 -1.94 -2.99 -0.20
CA SER A 63 -1.70 -3.09 1.24
C SER A 63 -0.41 -2.41 1.68
N ILE A 64 0.62 -2.42 0.84
CA ILE A 64 1.92 -1.78 1.10
C ILE A 64 1.91 -0.30 0.72
N ALA A 65 1.35 0.04 -0.46
CA ALA A 65 1.35 1.39 -1.02
C ALA A 65 0.29 2.30 -0.38
N GLY A 66 0.28 2.39 0.94
CA GLY A 66 -0.57 3.31 1.70
C GLY A 66 -0.01 4.74 1.75
N ALA A 67 -0.67 5.62 2.49
CA ALA A 67 -0.25 7.01 2.66
C ALA A 67 1.14 7.14 3.32
N GLY A 68 1.50 6.23 4.23
CA GLY A 68 2.78 6.23 4.94
C GLY A 68 4.02 6.25 4.03
N PRO A 69 4.17 5.35 3.05
CA PRO A 69 5.27 5.37 2.09
C PRO A 69 5.40 6.67 1.31
N VAL A 70 4.29 7.32 0.98
CA VAL A 70 4.28 8.60 0.24
C VAL A 70 4.64 9.77 1.16
N THR A 71 3.91 9.94 2.25
CA THR A 71 4.10 11.07 3.19
C THR A 71 5.43 10.94 3.92
N GLY A 72 5.86 9.73 4.28
CA GLY A 72 7.14 9.48 4.93
C GLY A 72 8.33 9.87 4.06
N ALA A 73 8.28 9.58 2.75
CA ALA A 73 9.32 10.00 1.82
C ALA A 73 9.38 11.53 1.67
N ILE A 74 8.21 12.20 1.62
CA ILE A 74 8.13 13.66 1.55
C ILE A 74 8.70 14.31 2.81
N GLN A 75 8.31 13.84 3.99
CA GLN A 75 8.82 14.35 5.27
C GLN A 75 10.33 14.10 5.41
N ALA A 76 10.80 12.93 5.02
CA ALA A 76 12.20 12.57 5.07
C ALA A 76 13.08 13.43 4.12
N ALA A 77 12.48 13.98 3.05
CA ALA A 77 13.19 14.87 2.12
C ALA A 77 13.73 16.16 2.81
N ALA A 78 13.17 16.54 3.98
CA ALA A 78 13.71 17.61 4.81
C ALA A 78 15.15 17.35 5.28
N PHE A 79 15.58 16.08 5.39
CA PHE A 79 16.95 15.68 5.72
C PHE A 79 17.89 15.62 4.51
N GLY A 80 17.40 15.96 3.33
CA GLY A 80 18.13 15.93 2.08
C GLY A 80 17.75 14.72 1.20
N TRP A 81 17.74 14.94 -0.11
CA TRP A 81 17.27 13.95 -1.08
C TRP A 81 18.16 12.69 -1.18
N LEU A 82 19.47 12.83 -1.00
CA LEU A 82 20.43 11.72 -1.16
C LEU A 82 20.35 10.69 -0.03
N PRO A 83 20.36 11.06 1.27
CA PRO A 83 20.14 10.12 2.37
C PRO A 83 18.80 9.39 2.25
N VAL A 84 17.74 10.11 1.85
CA VAL A 84 16.40 9.53 1.67
C VAL A 84 16.38 8.52 0.54
N LEU A 85 16.96 8.86 -0.62
CA LEU A 85 17.05 7.94 -1.75
C LEU A 85 17.80 6.66 -1.39
N LEU A 86 18.96 6.80 -0.73
CA LEU A 86 19.74 5.64 -0.28
C LEU A 86 18.96 4.79 0.70
N TRP A 87 18.25 5.40 1.64
CA TRP A 87 17.41 4.66 2.59
C TRP A 87 16.24 3.96 1.91
N ILE A 88 15.54 4.60 0.98
CA ILE A 88 14.43 4.00 0.24
C ILE A 88 14.92 2.81 -0.59
N VAL A 89 16.03 2.95 -1.32
CA VAL A 89 16.53 1.86 -2.18
C VAL A 89 17.15 0.73 -1.35
N LEU A 90 18.13 1.04 -0.49
CA LEU A 90 18.84 0.02 0.28
C LEU A 90 17.95 -0.56 1.40
N GLY A 91 17.22 0.30 2.12
CA GLY A 91 16.28 -0.13 3.15
C GLY A 91 15.13 -0.95 2.57
N GLY A 92 14.59 -0.54 1.43
CA GLY A 92 13.56 -1.28 0.71
C GLY A 92 14.04 -2.66 0.26
N ILE A 93 15.27 -2.78 -0.24
CA ILE A 93 15.83 -4.06 -0.71
C ILE A 93 16.17 -4.98 0.47
N PHE A 94 16.96 -4.49 1.43
CA PHE A 94 17.56 -5.37 2.44
C PHE A 94 16.71 -5.56 3.70
N PHE A 95 15.81 -4.62 4.00
CA PHE A 95 14.90 -4.72 5.14
C PHE A 95 13.46 -4.96 4.70
N GLY A 96 12.84 -4.04 3.95
CA GLY A 96 11.44 -4.13 3.57
C GLY A 96 11.11 -5.41 2.80
N ALA A 97 11.71 -5.57 1.62
CA ALA A 97 11.42 -6.73 0.76
C ALA A 97 11.79 -8.07 1.40
N VAL A 98 12.85 -8.13 2.20
CA VAL A 98 13.26 -9.38 2.89
C VAL A 98 12.28 -9.75 3.99
N THR A 99 11.81 -8.79 4.78
CA THR A 99 10.82 -9.04 5.85
C THR A 99 9.48 -9.45 5.26
N ASP A 100 9.00 -8.77 4.21
CA ASP A 100 7.72 -9.10 3.57
C ASP A 100 7.76 -10.47 2.90
N PHE A 101 8.83 -10.74 2.15
CA PHE A 101 9.02 -12.03 1.50
C PHE A 101 9.17 -13.16 2.53
N GLY A 102 9.90 -12.91 3.64
CA GLY A 102 10.05 -13.85 4.73
C GLY A 102 8.74 -14.15 5.45
N ALA A 103 7.95 -13.13 5.73
CA ALA A 103 6.63 -13.27 6.36
C ALA A 103 5.67 -14.06 5.48
N LEU A 104 5.62 -13.75 4.17
CA LEU A 104 4.80 -14.47 3.20
C LEU A 104 5.22 -15.95 3.10
N TYR A 105 6.52 -16.21 2.94
CA TYR A 105 7.03 -17.58 2.87
C TYR A 105 6.77 -18.37 4.15
N ALA A 106 7.00 -17.76 5.32
CA ALA A 106 6.72 -18.39 6.60
C ALA A 106 5.23 -18.71 6.76
N SER A 107 4.34 -17.83 6.33
CA SER A 107 2.90 -18.06 6.33
C SER A 107 2.53 -19.23 5.42
N VAL A 108 2.96 -19.22 4.16
CA VAL A 108 2.69 -20.31 3.20
C VAL A 108 3.20 -21.65 3.69
N LYS A 109 4.41 -21.69 4.24
CA LYS A 109 5.03 -22.93 4.79
C LYS A 109 4.30 -23.45 6.03
N ASN A 110 3.53 -22.62 6.71
CA ASN A 110 2.77 -22.96 7.91
C ASN A 110 1.24 -22.86 7.66
N ASP A 111 0.78 -23.37 6.55
CA ASP A 111 -0.65 -23.50 6.22
C ASP A 111 -1.42 -22.17 6.12
N GLY A 112 -0.77 -21.10 5.69
CA GLY A 112 -1.40 -19.77 5.56
C GLY A 112 -1.67 -19.08 6.91
N LYS A 113 -1.01 -19.49 7.98
CA LYS A 113 -1.21 -18.91 9.31
C LYS A 113 -0.68 -17.48 9.41
N SER A 114 -1.42 -16.63 10.16
CA SER A 114 -1.00 -15.28 10.47
C SER A 114 0.25 -15.24 11.35
N MET A 115 0.97 -14.11 11.33
CA MET A 115 2.19 -13.94 12.14
C MET A 115 1.97 -14.18 13.63
N GLY A 116 0.80 -13.79 14.17
CA GLY A 116 0.46 -14.07 15.56
C GLY A 116 0.42 -15.58 15.90
N LEU A 117 -0.09 -16.39 14.98
CA LEU A 117 -0.11 -17.84 15.13
C LEU A 117 1.28 -18.47 14.93
N LEU A 118 2.11 -17.90 14.05
CA LEU A 118 3.49 -18.34 13.90
C LEU A 118 4.31 -18.04 15.15
N ILE A 119 4.14 -16.87 15.75
CA ILE A 119 4.78 -16.51 17.01
C ILE A 119 4.34 -17.49 18.13
N GLU A 120 3.06 -17.84 18.18
CA GLU A 120 2.59 -18.86 19.14
C GLU A 120 3.30 -20.20 18.93
N LYS A 121 3.43 -20.63 17.68
CA LYS A 121 4.06 -21.91 17.34
C LYS A 121 5.55 -21.97 17.73
N TYR A 122 6.31 -20.90 17.52
CA TYR A 122 7.76 -20.89 17.67
C TYR A 122 8.24 -20.28 18.99
N ILE A 123 7.49 -19.37 19.61
CA ILE A 123 7.85 -18.62 20.81
C ILE A 123 6.92 -18.96 21.98
N GLY A 124 5.66 -19.32 21.68
CA GLY A 124 4.67 -19.69 22.67
C GLY A 124 3.55 -18.66 22.87
N ARG A 125 2.57 -19.01 23.72
CA ARG A 125 1.35 -18.23 23.93
C ARG A 125 1.61 -16.83 24.50
N THR A 126 2.61 -16.67 25.35
CA THR A 126 2.97 -15.38 25.92
C THR A 126 3.49 -14.45 24.82
N GLY A 127 4.36 -14.94 23.93
CA GLY A 127 4.85 -14.19 22.78
C GLY A 127 3.71 -13.72 21.87
N ARG A 128 2.73 -14.59 21.58
CA ARG A 128 1.52 -14.21 20.81
C ARG A 128 0.73 -13.09 21.48
N LYS A 129 0.48 -13.18 22.79
CA LYS A 129 -0.28 -12.15 23.52
C LYS A 129 0.42 -10.80 23.48
N LEU A 130 1.74 -10.78 23.71
CA LEU A 130 2.55 -9.56 23.64
C LEU A 130 2.54 -8.97 22.23
N PHE A 131 2.72 -9.80 21.20
CA PHE A 131 2.67 -9.36 19.82
C PHE A 131 1.30 -8.78 19.43
N LEU A 132 0.21 -9.42 19.80
CA LEU A 132 -1.13 -8.93 19.52
C LEU A 132 -1.42 -7.62 20.27
N GLY A 133 -0.97 -7.50 21.52
CA GLY A 133 -1.06 -6.25 22.30
C GLY A 133 -0.27 -5.12 21.64
N PHE A 134 0.94 -5.39 21.17
CA PHE A 134 1.73 -4.44 20.40
C PHE A 134 1.02 -4.02 19.10
N CYS A 135 0.53 -4.97 18.31
CA CYS A 135 -0.19 -4.68 17.08
C CYS A 135 -1.44 -3.83 17.35
N TRP A 136 -2.17 -4.10 18.42
CA TRP A 136 -3.36 -3.34 18.79
C TRP A 136 -3.01 -1.88 19.12
N LEU A 137 -2.00 -1.66 19.97
CA LEU A 137 -1.52 -0.32 20.30
C LEU A 137 -1.00 0.41 19.06
N PHE A 138 -0.24 -0.28 18.23
CA PHE A 138 0.28 0.27 16.97
C PHE A 138 -0.85 0.69 16.03
N CYS A 139 -1.90 -0.13 15.88
CA CYS A 139 -3.06 0.22 15.06
C CYS A 139 -3.77 1.48 15.59
N LEU A 140 -3.90 1.65 16.90
CA LEU A 140 -4.49 2.87 17.49
C LEU A 140 -3.68 4.12 17.14
N ILE A 141 -2.36 4.05 17.25
CA ILE A 141 -1.47 5.16 16.91
C ILE A 141 -1.56 5.50 15.41
N VAL A 142 -1.55 4.48 14.56
CA VAL A 142 -1.65 4.66 13.10
C VAL A 142 -3.00 5.26 12.71
N ILE A 143 -4.10 4.77 13.29
CA ILE A 143 -5.45 5.32 13.02
C ILE A 143 -5.52 6.78 13.46
N ALA A 144 -5.01 7.11 14.65
CA ALA A 144 -5.00 8.49 15.13
C ALA A 144 -4.18 9.41 14.22
N ALA A 145 -2.97 8.99 13.82
CA ALA A 145 -2.12 9.77 12.93
C ALA A 145 -2.74 9.98 11.53
N PHE A 146 -3.35 8.95 10.96
CA PHE A 146 -4.04 9.10 9.68
C PHE A 146 -5.32 9.91 9.77
N ALA A 147 -6.09 9.78 10.87
CA ALA A 147 -7.29 10.58 11.07
C ALA A 147 -6.95 12.07 11.16
N ASP A 148 -5.88 12.42 11.86
CA ASP A 148 -5.38 13.79 11.96
C ASP A 148 -4.94 14.33 10.59
N MET A 149 -4.12 13.58 9.86
CA MET A 149 -3.66 13.95 8.52
C MET A 149 -4.81 14.13 7.51
N VAL A 150 -5.82 13.25 7.56
CA VAL A 150 -7.01 13.33 6.70
C VAL A 150 -7.86 14.53 7.11
N ALA A 151 -8.04 14.77 8.42
CA ALA A 151 -8.78 15.93 8.92
C ALA A 151 -8.14 17.24 8.44
N ASP A 152 -6.83 17.36 8.50
CA ASP A 152 -6.10 18.53 7.99
C ASP A 152 -6.27 18.72 6.48
N THR A 153 -6.25 17.63 5.71
CA THR A 153 -6.43 17.66 4.25
C THR A 153 -7.83 18.17 3.85
N PHE A 154 -8.85 17.91 4.65
CA PHE A 154 -10.23 18.32 4.37
C PHE A 154 -10.66 19.58 5.12
N ASN A 155 -9.83 20.09 6.01
CA ASN A 155 -10.17 21.27 6.81
C ASN A 155 -10.08 22.54 5.94
N ALA A 156 -11.23 23.16 5.74
CA ALA A 156 -11.35 24.43 5.01
C ALA A 156 -11.24 25.67 5.90
N TYR A 157 -11.07 25.51 7.23
CA TYR A 157 -11.10 26.60 8.18
C TYR A 157 -9.82 26.65 9.02
N THR A 158 -9.37 27.85 9.29
CA THR A 158 -8.35 28.13 10.31
C THR A 158 -8.97 28.90 11.48
N VAL A 159 -8.48 28.67 12.67
CA VAL A 159 -8.88 29.42 13.88
C VAL A 159 -7.69 30.29 14.27
N THR A 160 -7.82 31.62 14.09
CA THR A 160 -6.82 32.60 14.51
C THR A 160 -7.49 33.51 15.53
N ASP A 161 -6.91 33.64 16.72
CA ASP A 161 -7.43 34.45 17.84
C ASP A 161 -8.89 34.14 18.20
N GLY A 162 -9.31 32.88 18.13
CA GLY A 162 -10.65 32.44 18.45
C GLY A 162 -11.71 32.70 17.34
N VAL A 163 -11.32 33.29 16.22
CA VAL A 163 -12.21 33.55 15.08
C VAL A 163 -11.99 32.50 14.02
N ARG A 164 -13.07 31.86 13.57
CA ARG A 164 -13.05 30.97 12.42
C ARG A 164 -13.01 31.77 11.12
N ALA A 165 -11.95 31.62 10.35
CA ALA A 165 -11.82 32.15 9.00
C ALA A 165 -11.60 31.04 7.99
N LEU A 166 -11.92 31.29 6.72
CA LEU A 166 -11.54 30.35 5.64
C LEU A 166 -10.01 30.31 5.53
N ALA A 167 -9.47 29.11 5.48
CA ALA A 167 -8.04 28.92 5.26
C ALA A 167 -7.66 29.39 3.85
N GLU A 168 -6.44 29.84 3.67
CA GLU A 168 -5.91 30.20 2.34
C GLU A 168 -6.05 29.07 1.31
N ASN A 169 -5.99 27.83 1.79
CA ASN A 169 -6.13 26.61 0.97
C ASN A 169 -7.55 26.02 0.99
N ALA A 170 -8.58 26.75 1.43
CA ALA A 170 -9.94 26.22 1.59
C ALA A 170 -10.51 25.61 0.32
N GLN A 171 -10.24 26.23 -0.86
CA GLN A 171 -10.71 25.69 -2.14
C GLN A 171 -10.00 24.39 -2.51
N VAL A 172 -8.69 24.29 -2.27
CA VAL A 172 -7.89 23.06 -2.55
C VAL A 172 -8.35 21.92 -1.64
N ASN A 173 -8.58 22.22 -0.36
CA ASN A 173 -9.06 21.24 0.60
C ASN A 173 -10.49 20.78 0.29
N GLY A 174 -11.37 21.67 -0.14
CA GLY A 174 -12.71 21.34 -0.60
C GLY A 174 -12.70 20.47 -1.87
N ALA A 175 -11.81 20.78 -2.82
CA ALA A 175 -11.62 19.96 -4.02
C ALA A 175 -11.09 18.56 -3.67
N ALA A 176 -10.13 18.44 -2.75
CA ALA A 176 -9.62 17.16 -2.28
C ALA A 176 -10.73 16.30 -1.66
N GLY A 177 -11.60 16.89 -0.84
CA GLY A 177 -12.77 16.23 -0.27
C GLY A 177 -13.76 15.74 -1.34
N SER A 178 -14.06 16.57 -2.32
CA SER A 178 -14.97 16.21 -3.41
C SER A 178 -14.41 15.09 -4.28
N ILE A 179 -13.14 15.14 -4.65
CA ILE A 179 -12.46 14.10 -5.42
C ILE A 179 -12.45 12.77 -4.64
N SER A 180 -12.15 12.81 -3.35
CA SER A 180 -12.16 11.62 -2.50
C SER A 180 -13.55 10.97 -2.43
N LEU A 181 -14.62 11.78 -2.33
CA LEU A 181 -15.98 11.30 -2.37
C LEU A 181 -16.31 10.63 -3.71
N PHE A 182 -15.90 11.23 -4.83
CA PHE A 182 -16.07 10.63 -6.15
C PHE A 182 -15.33 9.30 -6.28
N PHE A 183 -14.10 9.19 -5.76
CA PHE A 183 -13.38 7.91 -5.74
C PHE A 183 -14.14 6.82 -5.00
N ILE A 184 -14.74 7.14 -3.85
CA ILE A 184 -15.56 6.18 -3.09
C ILE A 184 -16.78 5.74 -3.89
N LEU A 185 -17.50 6.69 -4.48
CA LEU A 185 -18.67 6.39 -5.30
C LEU A 185 -18.30 5.51 -6.51
N PHE A 186 -17.21 5.85 -7.20
CA PHE A 186 -16.71 5.05 -8.32
C PHE A 186 -16.26 3.66 -7.88
N ALA A 187 -15.61 3.51 -6.73
CA ALA A 187 -15.23 2.21 -6.19
C ALA A 187 -16.44 1.31 -5.92
N VAL A 188 -17.52 1.88 -5.37
CA VAL A 188 -18.78 1.15 -5.17
C VAL A 188 -19.40 0.72 -6.50
N VAL A 189 -19.50 1.65 -7.46
CA VAL A 189 -20.03 1.36 -8.81
C VAL A 189 -19.17 0.28 -9.50
N PHE A 190 -17.85 0.42 -9.42
CA PHE A 190 -16.90 -0.57 -9.95
C PHE A 190 -17.15 -1.97 -9.35
N GLY A 191 -17.25 -2.06 -8.02
CA GLY A 191 -17.53 -3.33 -7.34
C GLY A 191 -18.87 -3.96 -7.77
N VAL A 192 -19.91 -3.14 -7.95
CA VAL A 192 -21.22 -3.62 -8.45
C VAL A 192 -21.10 -4.13 -9.90
N ILE A 193 -20.39 -3.39 -10.77
CA ILE A 193 -20.20 -3.79 -12.17
C ILE A 193 -19.36 -5.08 -12.23
N GLN A 194 -18.28 -5.17 -11.48
CA GLN A 194 -17.43 -6.36 -11.41
C GLN A 194 -18.23 -7.59 -11.01
N HIS A 195 -19.08 -7.46 -9.99
CA HIS A 195 -19.93 -8.55 -9.52
C HIS A 195 -20.98 -8.98 -10.55
N LYS A 196 -21.64 -8.01 -11.23
CA LYS A 196 -22.69 -8.30 -12.23
C LYS A 196 -22.14 -8.81 -13.56
N VAL A 197 -21.06 -8.23 -14.05
CA VAL A 197 -20.49 -8.51 -15.39
C VAL A 197 -19.39 -9.58 -15.33
N LYS A 198 -18.97 -9.99 -14.11
CA LYS A 198 -17.87 -10.96 -13.87
C LYS A 198 -16.62 -10.56 -14.63
N LEU A 199 -16.27 -9.30 -14.54
CA LEU A 199 -15.00 -8.80 -15.08
C LEU A 199 -13.85 -9.47 -14.34
N THR A 200 -12.96 -10.17 -15.07
CA THR A 200 -11.81 -10.85 -14.48
C THR A 200 -10.55 -10.60 -15.33
N GLY A 201 -9.41 -10.60 -14.67
CA GLY A 201 -8.11 -10.48 -15.31
C GLY A 201 -7.88 -9.12 -15.97
N TRP A 202 -7.37 -9.11 -17.20
CA TRP A 202 -7.00 -7.90 -17.94
C TRP A 202 -8.14 -6.88 -18.12
N LYS A 203 -9.37 -7.35 -18.31
CA LYS A 203 -10.55 -6.48 -18.51
C LYS A 203 -10.85 -5.65 -17.26
N GLU A 204 -10.66 -6.22 -16.09
CA GLU A 204 -10.79 -5.55 -14.79
C GLU A 204 -9.76 -4.43 -14.64
N VAL A 205 -8.51 -4.73 -14.96
CA VAL A 205 -7.40 -3.75 -14.90
C VAL A 205 -7.65 -2.57 -15.85
N VAL A 206 -8.03 -2.85 -17.10
CA VAL A 206 -8.30 -1.80 -18.09
C VAL A 206 -9.49 -0.93 -17.66
N PHE A 207 -10.57 -1.54 -17.19
CA PHE A 207 -11.72 -0.80 -16.71
C PHE A 207 -11.38 0.08 -15.51
N GLY A 208 -10.62 -0.44 -14.54
CA GLY A 208 -10.13 0.31 -13.39
C GLY A 208 -9.25 1.49 -13.80
N LEU A 209 -8.32 1.29 -14.73
CA LEU A 209 -7.46 2.36 -15.27
C LEU A 209 -8.29 3.45 -15.96
N VAL A 210 -9.27 3.08 -16.79
CA VAL A 210 -10.15 4.06 -17.46
C VAL A 210 -10.93 4.89 -16.44
N CYS A 211 -11.52 4.25 -15.42
CA CYS A 211 -12.23 4.95 -14.34
C CYS A 211 -11.31 5.91 -13.58
N THR A 212 -10.09 5.48 -13.26
CA THR A 212 -9.10 6.31 -12.56
C THR A 212 -8.65 7.49 -13.43
N CYS A 213 -8.39 7.26 -14.73
CA CYS A 213 -8.04 8.33 -15.66
C CYS A 213 -9.16 9.36 -15.81
N LEU A 214 -10.41 8.94 -15.89
CA LEU A 214 -11.56 9.85 -15.97
C LEU A 214 -11.70 10.73 -14.72
N LEU A 215 -11.43 10.21 -13.54
CA LEU A 215 -11.43 10.99 -12.30
C LEU A 215 -10.25 11.97 -12.25
N TYR A 216 -9.07 11.52 -12.70
CA TYR A 216 -7.87 12.36 -12.69
C TYR A 216 -7.90 13.49 -13.73
N THR A 217 -8.62 13.32 -14.83
CA THR A 217 -8.81 14.33 -15.87
C THR A 217 -9.96 15.30 -15.58
N SER A 218 -10.66 15.16 -14.45
CA SER A 218 -11.63 16.16 -14.01
C SER A 218 -10.93 17.51 -13.81
N PRO A 219 -11.50 18.62 -14.31
CA PRO A 219 -10.85 19.93 -14.23
C PRO A 219 -10.53 20.28 -12.78
N SER A 220 -9.24 20.47 -12.51
CA SER A 220 -8.78 20.96 -11.21
C SER A 220 -9.21 22.42 -11.04
N PRO A 221 -9.54 22.89 -9.82
CA PRO A 221 -9.77 24.30 -9.56
C PRO A 221 -8.64 25.23 -10.01
N ARG A 222 -7.42 24.71 -10.17
CA ARG A 222 -6.27 25.45 -10.72
C ARG A 222 -6.37 25.72 -12.23
N ASP A 223 -7.17 24.94 -12.96
CA ASP A 223 -7.33 25.11 -14.42
C ASP A 223 -8.32 26.22 -14.73
N THR A 224 -9.21 26.57 -13.79
CA THR A 224 -10.16 27.69 -13.91
C THR A 224 -9.55 29.06 -13.59
N GLU A 225 -8.40 29.11 -12.91
CA GLU A 225 -7.69 30.37 -12.65
C GLU A 225 -6.73 30.80 -13.81
N ARG A 226 -6.53 29.95 -14.81
CA ARG A 226 -5.66 30.22 -15.97
C ARG A 226 -6.42 30.55 -17.25
N SER A 227 -7.71 30.57 -17.22
CA SER A 227 -8.60 31.02 -18.30
C SER A 227 -9.21 32.38 -17.96
#